data_08311261e8b6787fbb7b53d34592ac81
#
_entry.id   08311261e8b6787fbb7b53d34592ac81
#
_cell.length_a   1.000
_cell.length_b   1.000
_cell.length_c   1.000
_cell.angle_alpha   90.00
_cell.angle_beta   90.00
_cell.angle_gamma   90.00
#
_symmetry.space_group_name_H-M   'P 1'
#
loop_
_entity.id
_entity.type
_entity.pdbx_description
1 polymer ?
#
loop_
_entity_poly.entity_id
_entity_poly.type
_entity_poly.pdbx_seq_one_letter_code
_entity_poly.pdbx_strand_id
1 'polypeptide(L)'
;ISIFLYADDIILLSPTVTALQRLLTLCEEHLIQLDLTLNSNKSVCLRIGSRFKDECAALTTLSGESVNWVNSVRYLGIHIVAAKKFSICITKNKQSYYRSCNAVFSKVGRFASEEVVIQLISSNCLPMFTYGLDACPVSLTHSRTLDFVGTRTIMRIFKTNSVDIVTECQHRFNFHKISEIVQRKKRMFLYKFIKYENVVCRLFGNVARNELSLLN
;
A
#
# COMPACT_ATOMS: atom_id res chain seq x y z
N ILE A 1 2.31 10.51 -19.36
CA ILE A 1 2.18 9.02 -19.33
C ILE A 1 0.82 8.69 -18.78
N SER A 2 0.03 7.95 -19.53
CA SER A 2 -1.35 7.63 -19.19
C SER A 2 -1.58 6.11 -19.03
N ILE A 3 -0.60 5.29 -19.36
CA ILE A 3 -0.69 3.83 -19.32
C ILE A 3 0.54 3.28 -18.59
N PHE A 4 0.30 2.38 -17.63
CA PHE A 4 1.35 1.62 -16.95
C PHE A 4 1.04 0.13 -17.07
N LEU A 5 2.05 -0.64 -17.39
CA LEU A 5 1.98 -2.08 -17.58
C LEU A 5 2.86 -2.77 -16.54
N TYR A 6 2.32 -3.77 -15.87
CA TYR A 6 3.06 -4.64 -14.97
C TYR A 6 2.51 -6.07 -15.08
N ALA A 7 3.27 -6.95 -15.72
CA ALA A 7 2.82 -8.29 -16.10
C ALA A 7 1.46 -8.22 -16.83
N ASP A 8 0.44 -8.85 -16.29
CA ASP A 8 -0.93 -8.87 -16.86
C ASP A 8 -1.77 -7.65 -16.45
N ASP A 9 -1.29 -6.84 -15.50
CA ASP A 9 -2.02 -5.70 -15.00
C ASP A 9 -1.76 -4.44 -15.83
N ILE A 10 -2.84 -3.80 -16.29
CA ILE A 10 -2.82 -2.53 -17.04
C ILE A 10 -3.49 -1.44 -16.22
N ILE A 11 -2.79 -0.34 -15.96
CA ILE A 11 -3.38 0.86 -15.36
C ILE A 11 -3.54 1.93 -16.42
N LEU A 12 -4.76 2.39 -16.62
CA LEU A 12 -5.09 3.54 -17.46
C LEU A 12 -5.35 4.76 -16.56
N LEU A 13 -4.67 5.87 -16.81
CA LEU A 13 -4.84 7.12 -16.07
C LEU A 13 -5.36 8.21 -16.99
N SER A 14 -6.43 8.90 -16.57
CA SER A 14 -7.00 10.00 -17.33
C SER A 14 -7.64 11.04 -16.40
N PRO A 15 -7.59 12.33 -16.74
CA PRO A 15 -8.24 13.40 -15.99
C PRO A 15 -9.76 13.42 -16.18
N THR A 16 -10.30 12.83 -17.24
CA THR A 16 -11.74 12.83 -17.56
C THR A 16 -12.25 11.43 -17.92
N VAL A 17 -13.53 11.18 -17.66
CA VAL A 17 -14.19 9.90 -18.01
C VAL A 17 -14.19 9.67 -19.52
N THR A 18 -14.44 10.71 -20.31
CA THR A 18 -14.43 10.61 -21.78
C THR A 18 -13.04 10.23 -22.33
N ALA A 19 -11.99 10.81 -21.79
CA ALA A 19 -10.63 10.45 -22.20
C ALA A 19 -10.25 9.06 -21.69
N LEU A 20 -10.75 8.64 -20.52
CA LEU A 20 -10.55 7.29 -20.02
C LEU A 20 -11.24 6.25 -20.90
N GLN A 21 -12.47 6.54 -21.37
CA GLN A 21 -13.18 5.69 -22.33
C GLN A 21 -12.39 5.51 -23.64
N ARG A 22 -11.84 6.60 -24.18
CA ARG A 22 -11.00 6.52 -25.38
C ARG A 22 -9.73 5.68 -25.16
N LEU A 23 -9.08 5.82 -24.01
CA LEU A 23 -7.91 4.99 -23.66
C LEU A 23 -8.28 3.52 -23.50
N LEU A 24 -9.43 3.23 -22.92
CA LEU A 24 -9.95 1.86 -22.78
C LEU A 24 -10.17 1.24 -24.17
N THR A 25 -10.89 1.92 -25.06
CA THR A 25 -11.15 1.48 -26.44
C THR A 25 -9.85 1.19 -27.18
N LEU A 26 -8.89 2.13 -27.16
CA LEU A 26 -7.57 1.93 -27.81
C LEU A 26 -6.81 0.75 -27.20
N CYS A 27 -6.87 0.60 -25.88
CA CYS A 27 -6.23 -0.54 -25.21
C CYS A 27 -6.84 -1.87 -25.67
N GLU A 28 -8.16 -1.97 -25.75
CA GLU A 28 -8.84 -3.18 -26.21
C GLU A 28 -8.53 -3.50 -27.68
N GLU A 29 -8.49 -2.49 -28.56
CA GLU A 29 -8.10 -2.67 -29.98
C GLU A 29 -6.70 -3.28 -30.10
N HIS A 30 -5.74 -2.79 -29.29
CA HIS A 30 -4.39 -3.36 -29.29
C HIS A 30 -4.31 -4.74 -28.65
N LEU A 31 -5.10 -5.01 -27.60
CA LEU A 31 -5.15 -6.33 -26.99
C LEU A 31 -5.69 -7.37 -27.98
N ILE A 32 -6.73 -7.03 -28.75
CA ILE A 32 -7.29 -7.91 -29.79
C ILE A 32 -6.26 -8.25 -30.85
N GLN A 33 -5.41 -7.29 -31.27
CA GLN A 33 -4.31 -7.54 -32.21
C GLN A 33 -3.27 -8.54 -31.67
N LEU A 34 -3.21 -8.71 -30.37
CA LEU A 34 -2.30 -9.64 -29.68
C LEU A 34 -3.00 -10.93 -29.23
N ASP A 35 -4.20 -11.20 -29.72
CA ASP A 35 -5.07 -12.33 -29.29
C ASP A 35 -5.35 -12.32 -27.77
N LEU A 36 -5.38 -11.14 -27.15
CA LEU A 36 -5.69 -10.93 -25.74
C LEU A 36 -7.06 -10.29 -25.59
N THR A 37 -7.73 -10.60 -24.48
CA THR A 37 -9.05 -10.03 -24.16
C THR A 37 -9.04 -9.38 -22.78
N LEU A 38 -9.74 -8.26 -22.66
CA LEU A 38 -9.94 -7.58 -21.37
C LEU A 38 -10.97 -8.35 -20.55
N ASN A 39 -10.65 -8.63 -19.28
CA ASN A 39 -11.58 -9.26 -18.36
C ASN A 39 -12.37 -8.14 -17.62
N SER A 40 -13.57 -7.84 -18.11
CA SER A 40 -14.46 -6.81 -17.57
C SER A 40 -14.83 -7.06 -16.10
N ASN A 41 -15.00 -8.32 -15.69
CA ASN A 41 -15.36 -8.69 -14.31
C ASN A 41 -14.22 -8.43 -13.29
N LYS A 42 -12.96 -8.43 -13.75
CA LYS A 42 -11.79 -8.12 -12.93
C LYS A 42 -11.34 -6.66 -13.06
N SER A 43 -11.75 -6.01 -14.14
CA SER A 43 -11.42 -4.60 -14.42
C SER A 43 -12.35 -3.69 -13.65
N VAL A 44 -11.79 -2.67 -13.03
CA VAL A 44 -12.54 -1.72 -12.22
C VAL A 44 -12.04 -0.30 -12.41
N CYS A 45 -12.89 0.67 -12.19
CA CYS A 45 -12.57 2.09 -12.22
C CYS A 45 -12.51 2.66 -10.80
N LEU A 46 -11.52 3.49 -10.54
CA LEU A 46 -11.38 4.20 -9.28
C LEU A 46 -11.22 5.69 -9.54
N ARG A 47 -11.91 6.52 -8.77
CA ARG A 47 -11.81 7.96 -8.88
C ARG A 47 -10.99 8.58 -7.75
N ILE A 48 -10.03 9.43 -8.12
CA ILE A 48 -9.23 10.22 -7.19
C ILE A 48 -9.38 11.69 -7.57
N GLY A 49 -9.64 12.56 -6.61
CA GLY A 49 -9.82 13.99 -6.83
C GLY A 49 -10.94 14.59 -5.98
N SER A 50 -11.19 15.90 -6.14
CA SER A 50 -12.19 16.64 -5.33
C SER A 50 -13.59 16.05 -5.43
N ARG A 51 -13.94 15.51 -6.61
CA ARG A 51 -15.27 14.94 -6.92
C ARG A 51 -15.28 13.40 -6.83
N PHE A 52 -14.49 12.78 -5.96
CA PHE A 52 -14.37 11.33 -5.85
C PHE A 52 -15.66 10.62 -5.39
N LYS A 53 -16.60 11.36 -4.80
CA LYS A 53 -17.91 10.85 -4.36
C LYS A 53 -19.02 10.99 -5.39
N ASP A 54 -18.81 11.80 -6.45
CA ASP A 54 -19.84 12.05 -7.44
C ASP A 54 -19.99 10.81 -8.34
N GLU A 55 -21.19 10.55 -8.80
CA GLU A 55 -21.45 9.52 -9.78
C GLU A 55 -20.76 9.83 -11.11
N CYS A 56 -20.27 8.79 -11.77
CA CYS A 56 -19.63 8.85 -13.07
C CYS A 56 -20.42 8.09 -14.11
N ALA A 57 -20.37 8.54 -15.36
CA ALA A 57 -20.86 7.76 -16.48
C ALA A 57 -20.14 6.39 -16.52
N ALA A 58 -20.88 5.35 -16.83
CA ALA A 58 -20.33 4.01 -16.99
C ALA A 58 -19.30 4.00 -18.14
N LEU A 59 -18.22 3.26 -17.95
CA LEU A 59 -17.30 2.91 -19.03
C LEU A 59 -17.74 1.59 -19.64
N THR A 60 -17.66 1.49 -20.96
CA THR A 60 -18.06 0.29 -21.70
C THR A 60 -16.90 -0.26 -22.51
N THR A 61 -16.79 -1.58 -22.54
CA THR A 61 -15.86 -2.31 -23.39
C THR A 61 -16.35 -2.31 -24.84
N LEU A 62 -15.52 -2.74 -25.78
CA LEU A 62 -15.91 -2.96 -27.18
C LEU A 62 -17.01 -4.03 -27.31
N SER A 63 -17.04 -5.00 -26.37
CA SER A 63 -18.11 -6.01 -26.30
C SER A 63 -19.43 -5.49 -25.70
N GLY A 64 -19.49 -4.23 -25.27
CA GLY A 64 -20.66 -3.61 -24.64
C GLY A 64 -20.82 -3.90 -23.13
N GLU A 65 -19.84 -4.57 -22.50
CA GLU A 65 -19.86 -4.82 -21.07
C GLU A 65 -19.44 -3.56 -20.28
N SER A 66 -20.03 -3.35 -19.11
CA SER A 66 -19.71 -2.20 -18.27
C SER A 66 -18.55 -2.49 -17.32
N VAL A 67 -17.64 -1.52 -17.18
CA VAL A 67 -16.57 -1.54 -16.17
C VAL A 67 -17.04 -0.76 -14.93
N ASN A 68 -17.06 -1.44 -13.78
CA ASN A 68 -17.66 -0.92 -12.56
C ASN A 68 -16.78 0.13 -11.86
N TRP A 69 -17.40 1.20 -11.37
CA TRP A 69 -16.77 2.13 -10.44
C TRP A 69 -16.77 1.57 -9.02
N VAL A 70 -15.59 1.60 -8.38
CA VAL A 70 -15.41 1.08 -7.02
C VAL A 70 -14.80 2.14 -6.11
N ASN A 71 -15.08 2.02 -4.79
CA ASN A 71 -14.49 2.89 -3.78
C ASN A 71 -13.11 2.43 -3.31
N SER A 72 -12.72 1.20 -3.63
CA SER A 72 -11.38 0.68 -3.34
C SER A 72 -11.01 -0.44 -4.30
N VAL A 73 -9.72 -0.49 -4.66
CA VAL A 73 -9.16 -1.54 -5.51
C VAL A 73 -7.88 -2.09 -4.86
N ARG A 74 -7.67 -3.38 -4.98
CA ARG A 74 -6.39 -4.00 -4.62
C ARG A 74 -5.49 -4.02 -5.86
N TYR A 75 -4.34 -3.35 -5.77
CA TYR A 75 -3.33 -3.35 -6.82
C TYR A 75 -1.97 -3.68 -6.21
N LEU A 76 -1.26 -4.67 -6.75
CA LEU A 76 0.04 -5.15 -6.26
C LEU A 76 0.10 -5.34 -4.73
N GLY A 77 -0.96 -5.87 -4.14
CA GLY A 77 -1.04 -6.11 -2.69
C GLY A 77 -1.43 -4.91 -1.84
N ILE A 78 -1.54 -3.71 -2.42
CA ILE A 78 -1.94 -2.47 -1.74
C ILE A 78 -3.41 -2.18 -2.04
N HIS A 79 -4.15 -1.69 -1.05
CA HIS A 79 -5.53 -1.24 -1.22
C HIS A 79 -5.57 0.26 -1.43
N ILE A 80 -5.79 0.69 -2.70
CA ILE A 80 -5.99 2.08 -3.08
C ILE A 80 -7.47 2.43 -2.88
N VAL A 81 -7.76 3.61 -2.34
CA VAL A 81 -9.13 4.05 -2.05
C VAL A 81 -9.48 5.33 -2.79
N ALA A 82 -10.75 5.44 -3.18
CA ALA A 82 -11.31 6.67 -3.73
C ALA A 82 -11.24 7.78 -2.68
N ALA A 83 -10.53 8.85 -2.97
CA ALA A 83 -10.31 9.95 -2.04
C ALA A 83 -9.97 11.25 -2.78
N LYS A 84 -9.99 12.38 -2.06
CA LYS A 84 -9.62 13.70 -2.61
C LYS A 84 -8.17 13.75 -3.11
N LYS A 85 -7.27 12.98 -2.48
CA LYS A 85 -5.86 12.79 -2.90
C LYS A 85 -5.58 11.30 -2.95
N PHE A 86 -4.53 10.89 -3.67
CA PHE A 86 -4.09 9.50 -3.67
C PHE A 86 -3.93 9.00 -2.22
N SER A 87 -4.64 7.94 -1.88
CA SER A 87 -4.70 7.40 -0.53
C SER A 87 -4.79 5.88 -0.55
N ILE A 88 -4.28 5.27 0.51
CA ILE A 88 -4.29 3.82 0.72
C ILE A 88 -5.07 3.46 1.98
N CYS A 89 -5.61 2.25 2.01
CA CYS A 89 -6.26 1.70 3.19
C CYS A 89 -5.33 0.69 3.89
N ILE A 90 -4.83 1.03 5.06
CA ILE A 90 -3.95 0.15 5.85
C ILE A 90 -4.72 -0.89 6.69
N THR A 91 -6.05 -0.85 6.67
CA THR A 91 -6.89 -1.76 7.50
C THR A 91 -6.64 -3.23 7.16
N LYS A 92 -6.50 -3.55 5.88
CA LYS A 92 -6.22 -4.93 5.45
C LYS A 92 -4.82 -5.40 5.88
N ASN A 93 -3.82 -4.52 5.78
CA ASN A 93 -2.47 -4.80 6.28
C ASN A 93 -2.50 -5.05 7.79
N LYS A 94 -3.22 -4.21 8.55
CA LYS A 94 -3.43 -4.37 10.00
C LYS A 94 -4.11 -5.70 10.35
N GLN A 95 -5.16 -6.09 9.61
CA GLN A 95 -5.84 -7.37 9.81
C GLN A 95 -4.91 -8.56 9.54
N SER A 96 -4.11 -8.49 8.48
CA SER A 96 -3.14 -9.54 8.15
C SER A 96 -2.04 -9.64 9.20
N TYR A 97 -1.54 -8.49 9.67
CA TYR A 97 -0.58 -8.44 10.77
C TYR A 97 -1.10 -9.12 12.03
N TYR A 98 -2.30 -8.77 12.50
CA TYR A 98 -2.86 -9.39 13.70
C TYR A 98 -3.12 -10.89 13.53
N ARG A 99 -3.54 -11.35 12.35
CA ARG A 99 -3.67 -12.79 12.06
C ARG A 99 -2.32 -13.50 12.18
N SER A 100 -1.28 -12.92 11.60
CA SER A 100 0.08 -13.46 11.67
C SER A 100 0.62 -13.47 13.10
N CYS A 101 0.45 -12.37 13.86
CA CYS A 101 0.81 -12.32 15.27
C CYS A 101 0.06 -13.37 16.09
N ASN A 102 -1.24 -13.53 15.86
CA ASN A 102 -2.03 -14.56 16.56
C ASN A 102 -1.52 -15.98 16.25
N ALA A 103 -1.10 -16.25 15.01
CA ALA A 103 -0.49 -17.52 14.64
C ALA A 103 0.84 -17.76 15.38
N VAL A 104 1.68 -16.73 15.52
CA VAL A 104 2.92 -16.81 16.32
C VAL A 104 2.58 -17.09 17.79
N PHE A 105 1.66 -16.31 18.40
CA PHE A 105 1.28 -16.49 19.79
C PHE A 105 0.67 -17.87 20.08
N SER A 106 -0.15 -18.40 19.17
CA SER A 106 -0.77 -19.72 19.36
C SER A 106 0.24 -20.86 19.29
N LYS A 107 1.28 -20.74 18.47
CA LYS A 107 2.28 -21.78 18.26
C LYS A 107 3.39 -21.75 19.30
N VAL A 108 3.90 -20.58 19.64
CA VAL A 108 5.10 -20.47 20.47
C VAL A 108 4.93 -19.60 21.72
N GLY A 109 3.88 -18.81 21.83
CA GLY A 109 3.72 -17.81 22.88
C GLY A 109 3.58 -18.33 24.31
N ARG A 110 3.46 -19.67 24.50
CA ARG A 110 3.43 -20.30 25.83
C ARG A 110 4.79 -20.87 26.25
N PHE A 111 5.69 -21.10 25.32
CA PHE A 111 6.94 -21.83 25.54
C PHE A 111 8.18 -21.02 25.23
N ALA A 112 8.06 -20.05 24.32
CA ALA A 112 9.19 -19.21 23.92
C ALA A 112 9.35 -18.01 24.86
N SER A 113 10.59 -17.53 25.00
CA SER A 113 10.87 -16.26 25.68
C SER A 113 10.29 -15.08 24.89
N GLU A 114 10.05 -13.98 25.57
CA GLU A 114 9.57 -12.73 24.97
C GLU A 114 10.47 -12.26 23.82
N GLU A 115 11.76 -12.44 23.95
CA GLU A 115 12.76 -12.09 22.94
C GLU A 115 12.54 -12.88 21.64
N VAL A 116 12.34 -14.20 21.73
CA VAL A 116 12.07 -15.06 20.58
C VAL A 116 10.75 -14.69 19.92
N VAL A 117 9.72 -14.38 20.70
CA VAL A 117 8.42 -13.92 20.16
C VAL A 117 8.59 -12.59 19.41
N ILE A 118 9.36 -11.64 19.97
CA ILE A 118 9.65 -10.35 19.31
C ILE A 118 10.40 -10.56 18.00
N GLN A 119 11.42 -11.43 17.98
CA GLN A 119 12.15 -11.75 16.76
C GLN A 119 11.25 -12.35 15.68
N LEU A 120 10.38 -13.30 16.03
CA LEU A 120 9.42 -13.90 15.09
C LEU A 120 8.43 -12.87 14.54
N ILE A 121 7.93 -11.98 15.38
CA ILE A 121 7.03 -10.90 14.93
C ILE A 121 7.78 -9.92 14.03
N SER A 122 9.00 -9.53 14.40
CA SER A 122 9.80 -8.60 13.63
C SER A 122 10.19 -9.15 12.25
N SER A 123 10.52 -10.44 12.16
CA SER A 123 10.95 -11.07 10.91
C SER A 123 9.79 -11.48 9.99
N ASN A 124 8.66 -11.93 10.56
CA ASN A 124 7.58 -12.49 9.75
C ASN A 124 6.35 -11.58 9.65
N CYS A 125 5.98 -10.87 10.73
CA CYS A 125 4.74 -10.09 10.76
C CYS A 125 4.94 -8.65 10.29
N LEU A 126 6.02 -7.96 10.72
CA LEU A 126 6.29 -6.58 10.37
C LEU A 126 6.50 -6.36 8.86
N PRO A 127 7.22 -7.23 8.11
CA PRO A 127 7.35 -7.07 6.66
C PRO A 127 6.01 -7.07 5.94
N MET A 128 5.08 -7.95 6.32
CA MET A 128 3.72 -7.97 5.76
C MET A 128 2.94 -6.70 6.10
N PHE A 129 3.07 -6.19 7.32
CA PHE A 129 2.37 -4.99 7.75
C PHE A 129 2.86 -3.73 7.03
N THR A 130 4.17 -3.62 6.83
CA THR A 130 4.81 -2.47 6.20
C THR A 130 4.95 -2.57 4.69
N TYR A 131 4.45 -3.67 4.08
CA TYR A 131 4.54 -3.90 2.65
C TYR A 131 3.91 -2.75 1.84
N GLY A 132 4.67 -2.19 0.91
CA GLY A 132 4.25 -1.14 -0.01
C GLY A 132 4.02 0.24 0.61
N LEU A 133 4.16 0.38 1.95
CA LEU A 133 4.03 1.68 2.62
C LEU A 133 5.20 2.62 2.32
N ASP A 134 6.32 2.08 1.88
CA ASP A 134 7.51 2.82 1.42
C ASP A 134 7.28 3.57 0.10
N ALA A 135 6.45 3.03 -0.79
CA ALA A 135 6.10 3.66 -2.06
C ALA A 135 4.84 4.56 -1.96
N CYS A 136 4.10 4.50 -0.87
CA CYS A 136 2.81 5.18 -0.71
C CYS A 136 2.87 6.40 0.22
N PRO A 137 1.96 7.38 0.07
CA PRO A 137 1.83 8.46 1.03
C PRO A 137 1.25 7.94 2.34
N VAL A 138 2.00 8.07 3.43
CA VAL A 138 1.57 7.71 4.77
C VAL A 138 1.23 8.99 5.54
N SER A 139 -0.06 9.17 5.88
CA SER A 139 -0.53 10.31 6.66
C SER A 139 -0.13 10.20 8.13
N LEU A 140 -0.18 11.31 8.87
CA LEU A 140 0.03 11.31 10.32
C LEU A 140 -0.93 10.36 11.05
N THR A 141 -2.17 10.26 10.58
CA THR A 141 -3.17 9.32 11.14
C THR A 141 -2.74 7.87 10.89
N HIS A 142 -2.19 7.56 9.71
CA HIS A 142 -1.64 6.24 9.42
C HIS A 142 -0.45 5.94 10.33
N SER A 143 0.50 6.88 10.50
CA SER A 143 1.66 6.72 11.38
C SER A 143 1.24 6.41 12.82
N ARG A 144 0.29 7.18 13.37
CA ARG A 144 -0.26 6.92 14.71
C ARG A 144 -0.91 5.55 14.83
N THR A 145 -1.63 5.11 13.79
CA THR A 145 -2.25 3.77 13.76
C THR A 145 -1.19 2.67 13.72
N LEU A 146 -0.12 2.85 12.95
CA LEU A 146 1.00 1.91 12.87
C LEU A 146 1.67 1.76 14.23
N ASP A 147 2.00 2.87 14.89
CA ASP A 147 2.66 2.87 16.20
C ASP A 147 1.77 2.31 17.30
N PHE A 148 0.47 2.62 17.27
CA PHE A 148 -0.51 2.01 18.18
C PHE A 148 -0.53 0.48 18.05
N VAL A 149 -0.48 -0.06 16.84
CA VAL A 149 -0.43 -1.50 16.60
C VAL A 149 0.84 -2.11 17.19
N GLY A 150 1.99 -1.46 17.01
CA GLY A 150 3.27 -1.87 17.62
C GLY A 150 3.21 -1.88 19.13
N THR A 151 2.73 -0.79 19.74
CA THR A 151 2.54 -0.66 21.19
C THR A 151 1.65 -1.79 21.74
N ARG A 152 0.50 -2.04 21.11
CA ARG A 152 -0.43 -3.13 21.53
C ARG A 152 0.21 -4.50 21.41
N THR A 153 1.10 -4.70 20.46
CA THR A 153 1.84 -5.97 20.31
C THR A 153 2.79 -6.19 21.48
N ILE A 154 3.56 -5.18 21.85
CA ILE A 154 4.48 -5.23 23.00
C ILE A 154 3.69 -5.40 24.32
N MET A 155 2.59 -4.66 24.51
CA MET A 155 1.69 -4.83 25.66
C MET A 155 1.24 -6.28 25.82
N ARG A 156 0.92 -6.95 24.71
CA ARG A 156 0.48 -8.34 24.72
C ARG A 156 1.61 -9.32 25.07
N ILE A 157 2.83 -9.08 24.56
CA ILE A 157 3.99 -9.93 24.83
C ILE A 157 4.33 -9.89 26.32
N PHE A 158 4.44 -8.67 26.87
CA PHE A 158 4.86 -8.45 28.27
C PHE A 158 3.69 -8.42 29.27
N LYS A 159 2.46 -8.66 28.80
CA LYS A 159 1.23 -8.68 29.63
C LYS A 159 1.08 -7.42 30.48
N THR A 160 1.43 -6.24 29.94
CA THR A 160 1.39 -4.96 30.62
C THR A 160 0.46 -3.99 29.92
N ASN A 161 -0.11 -3.04 30.67
CA ASN A 161 -0.87 -1.90 30.12
C ASN A 161 -0.14 -0.57 30.34
N SER A 162 1.03 -0.56 30.98
CA SER A 162 1.83 0.65 31.22
C SER A 162 2.59 1.04 29.96
N VAL A 163 2.42 2.29 29.52
CA VAL A 163 3.12 2.85 28.36
C VAL A 163 4.62 2.99 28.64
N ASP A 164 4.99 3.31 29.89
CA ASP A 164 6.40 3.47 30.29
C ASP A 164 7.15 2.15 30.17
N ILE A 165 6.54 1.06 30.68
CA ILE A 165 7.11 -0.29 30.54
C ILE A 165 7.22 -0.68 29.06
N VAL A 166 6.21 -0.37 28.25
CA VAL A 166 6.25 -0.64 26.81
C VAL A 166 7.42 0.09 26.13
N THR A 167 7.63 1.36 26.47
CA THR A 167 8.73 2.16 25.91
C THR A 167 10.10 1.58 26.30
N GLU A 168 10.25 1.17 27.57
CA GLU A 168 11.45 0.51 28.07
C GLU A 168 11.71 -0.82 27.32
N CYS A 169 10.66 -1.64 27.17
CA CYS A 169 10.75 -2.90 26.43
C CYS A 169 11.11 -2.67 24.96
N GLN A 170 10.50 -1.66 24.30
CA GLN A 170 10.82 -1.31 22.92
C GLN A 170 12.30 -0.95 22.78
N HIS A 171 12.84 -0.18 23.71
CA HIS A 171 14.26 0.19 23.72
C HIS A 171 15.18 -1.02 23.95
N ARG A 172 14.92 -1.82 24.99
CA ARG A 172 15.74 -2.99 25.34
C ARG A 172 15.79 -4.06 24.27
N PHE A 173 14.64 -4.33 23.63
CA PHE A 173 14.53 -5.36 22.59
C PHE A 173 14.68 -4.81 21.16
N ASN A 174 15.10 -3.56 21.03
CA ASN A 174 15.29 -2.90 19.72
C ASN A 174 14.06 -3.00 18.79
N PHE A 175 12.86 -2.92 19.40
CA PHE A 175 11.59 -2.93 18.68
C PHE A 175 11.17 -1.48 18.35
N HIS A 176 11.68 -0.98 17.23
CA HIS A 176 11.42 0.39 16.81
C HIS A 176 9.93 0.67 16.55
N LYS A 177 9.53 1.94 16.65
CA LYS A 177 8.21 2.37 16.20
C LYS A 177 8.01 2.00 14.74
N ILE A 178 6.82 1.51 14.41
CA ILE A 178 6.54 1.03 13.05
C ILE A 178 6.57 2.19 12.04
N SER A 179 6.16 3.38 12.45
CA SER A 179 6.28 4.60 11.64
C SER A 179 7.73 4.92 11.27
N GLU A 180 8.68 4.76 12.19
CA GLU A 180 10.11 4.96 11.94
C GLU A 180 10.67 3.92 10.94
N ILE A 181 10.24 2.66 11.08
CA ILE A 181 10.60 1.59 10.14
C ILE A 181 10.11 1.93 8.73
N VAL A 182 8.86 2.40 8.61
CA VAL A 182 8.28 2.80 7.32
C VAL A 182 9.02 4.01 6.74
N GLN A 183 9.32 5.03 7.53
CA GLN A 183 10.08 6.20 7.09
C GLN A 183 11.49 5.83 6.62
N ARG A 184 12.18 4.93 7.34
CA ARG A 184 13.49 4.42 6.93
C ARG A 184 13.40 3.67 5.59
N LYS A 185 12.42 2.79 5.43
CA LYS A 185 12.16 2.09 4.16
C LYS A 185 11.86 3.08 3.03
N LYS A 186 11.05 4.10 3.29
CA LYS A 186 10.72 5.13 2.32
C LYS A 186 11.94 5.92 1.86
N ARG A 187 12.81 6.34 2.78
CA ARG A 187 14.09 6.97 2.42
C ARG A 187 14.94 6.08 1.52
N MET A 188 15.04 4.79 1.87
CA MET A 188 15.79 3.82 1.05
C MET A 188 15.17 3.61 -0.34
N PHE A 189 13.82 3.57 -0.41
CA PHE A 189 13.10 3.48 -1.67
C PHE A 189 13.37 4.70 -2.55
N LEU A 190 13.19 5.92 -2.01
CA LEU A 190 13.42 7.17 -2.75
C LEU A 190 14.88 7.30 -3.20
N TYR A 191 15.83 6.95 -2.35
CA TYR A 191 17.25 6.93 -2.71
C TYR A 191 17.53 5.99 -3.89
N LYS A 192 17.01 4.77 -3.85
CA LYS A 192 17.12 3.81 -4.95
C LYS A 192 16.42 4.34 -6.21
N PHE A 193 15.21 4.87 -6.07
CA PHE A 193 14.43 5.44 -7.19
C PHE A 193 15.20 6.55 -7.93
N ILE A 194 15.86 7.45 -7.19
CA ILE A 194 16.66 8.53 -7.77
C ILE A 194 17.90 7.98 -8.51
N LYS A 195 18.45 6.86 -8.05
CA LYS A 195 19.66 6.25 -8.61
C LYS A 195 19.39 5.42 -9.87
N TYR A 196 18.17 4.91 -10.05
CA TYR A 196 17.84 4.10 -11.23
C TYR A 196 17.62 4.95 -12.48
N GLU A 197 18.14 4.48 -13.62
CA GLU A 197 18.13 5.19 -14.91
C GLU A 197 17.01 4.73 -15.86
N ASN A 198 15.87 4.29 -15.35
CA ASN A 198 14.73 4.00 -16.20
C ASN A 198 13.91 5.26 -16.51
N VAL A 199 13.04 5.20 -17.54
CA VAL A 199 12.23 6.33 -17.99
C VAL A 199 11.37 6.93 -16.88
N VAL A 200 10.74 6.09 -16.05
CA VAL A 200 9.86 6.52 -14.95
C VAL A 200 10.69 7.25 -13.88
N CYS A 201 11.85 6.70 -13.51
CA CYS A 201 12.73 7.31 -12.51
C CYS A 201 13.29 8.66 -12.99
N ARG A 202 13.60 8.80 -14.28
CA ARG A 202 14.03 10.08 -14.87
C ARG A 202 12.92 11.11 -14.85
N LEU A 203 11.69 10.74 -15.23
CA LEU A 203 10.54 11.65 -15.26
C LEU A 203 10.14 12.15 -13.87
N PHE A 204 10.17 11.30 -12.86
CA PHE A 204 9.74 11.62 -11.50
C PHE A 204 10.90 11.84 -10.51
N GLY A 205 12.14 11.83 -10.97
CA GLY A 205 13.33 12.00 -10.13
C GLY A 205 13.35 13.30 -9.31
N ASN A 206 12.85 14.40 -9.87
CA ASN A 206 12.73 15.67 -9.15
C ASN A 206 11.71 15.60 -8.01
N VAL A 207 10.57 14.94 -8.25
CA VAL A 207 9.55 14.71 -7.22
C VAL A 207 10.12 13.85 -6.09
N ALA A 208 10.84 12.77 -6.43
CA ALA A 208 11.48 11.90 -5.46
C ALA A 208 12.56 12.64 -4.63
N ARG A 209 13.36 13.52 -5.25
CA ARG A 209 14.36 14.34 -4.52
C ARG A 209 13.69 15.30 -3.53
N ASN A 210 12.62 15.97 -3.97
CA ASN A 210 11.86 16.87 -3.10
C ASN A 210 11.23 16.11 -1.93
N GLU A 211 10.66 14.93 -2.17
CA GLU A 211 10.09 14.11 -1.12
C GLU A 211 11.16 13.61 -0.14
N LEU A 212 12.34 13.23 -0.64
CA LEU A 212 13.47 12.80 0.18
C LEU A 212 13.98 13.94 1.08
N SER A 213 14.05 15.17 0.56
CA SER A 213 14.47 16.34 1.35
C SER A 213 13.51 16.69 2.49
N LEU A 214 12.21 16.35 2.37
CA LEU A 214 11.21 16.54 3.43
C LEU A 214 11.27 15.46 4.53
N LEU A 215 12.02 14.36 4.29
CA LEU A 215 12.18 13.25 5.25
C LEU A 215 13.50 13.34 6.05
N ASN A 216 14.36 14.24 5.70
CA ASN A 216 15.60 14.55 6.43
C ASN A 216 15.36 15.67 7.43
#